data_7b41cb51a1d9344bc83cd5c3b748b10a
#
_entry.id   7b41cb51a1d9344bc83cd5c3b748b10a
#
_cell.length_a   1.000
_cell.length_b   1.000
_cell.length_c   1.000
_cell.angle_alpha   90.00
_cell.angle_beta   90.00
_cell.angle_gamma   90.00
#
_symmetry.space_group_name_H-M   'P 1'
#
loop_
_entity.id
_entity.type
_entity.pdbx_description
1 polymer ?
#
loop_
_entity_poly.entity_id
_entity_poly.type
_entity_poly.pdbx_seq_one_letter_code
_entity_poly.pdbx_strand_id
1 'polypeptide(L)'
;LYDAAYEHDACGVGMLVNIHGEKSHDIVESALKVLENMRHRGAEGADNKTGDGAGIMLQIPHEFILLQGIPVPEKGRYGTGLLFLPKNEKDQAAIFSIIIEEIEKEGLTLMHLRNVPTCPEILGEAALANEPDIKQVFITGFTETETADRKLYLIRKRIENKVRLSAIPTRNDFYVVSLSTKSIIYKGMLSSLQLRNYYPDLTNSYFTSGLALVHSRFSTNTFPTWGLAQPFRLLAHNGEINTIRGNRGWMEARESVLSTPILGEIKEIRPIIQPGMSDSASLDNVLEFLVMSGLSLPHAMAMLVPESFNEKNP
;
A
#
# COMPACT_ATOMS: atom_id res chain seq x y z
N LEU A 1 -24.28 28.78 4.76
CA LEU A 1 -24.51 28.92 6.18
C LEU A 1 -24.07 27.63 6.84
N TYR A 2 -22.83 27.58 7.26
CA TYR A 2 -22.21 26.44 7.94
C TYR A 2 -22.60 26.48 9.42
N ASP A 3 -23.09 25.36 9.91
CA ASP A 3 -23.33 25.14 11.34
C ASP A 3 -22.62 23.85 11.75
N ALA A 4 -21.60 23.99 12.60
CA ALA A 4 -20.77 22.88 13.08
C ALA A 4 -21.57 21.77 13.79
N ALA A 5 -22.78 22.08 14.29
CA ALA A 5 -23.66 21.09 14.92
C ALA A 5 -24.22 20.05 13.91
N TYR A 6 -24.22 20.36 12.63
CA TYR A 6 -24.66 19.46 11.55
C TYR A 6 -23.49 18.81 10.79
N GLU A 7 -22.27 19.07 11.22
CA GLU A 7 -21.10 18.40 10.64
C GLU A 7 -21.01 16.98 11.19
N HIS A 8 -21.15 16.02 10.27
CA HIS A 8 -20.97 14.61 10.55
C HIS A 8 -19.90 14.06 9.64
N ASP A 9 -18.86 13.49 10.22
CA ASP A 9 -17.83 12.78 9.47
C ASP A 9 -18.46 11.66 8.64
N ALA A 10 -18.35 11.78 7.32
CA ALA A 10 -18.89 10.81 6.38
C ALA A 10 -17.78 9.97 5.74
N CYS A 11 -16.52 10.16 6.12
CA CYS A 11 -15.33 9.55 5.52
C CYS A 11 -14.70 8.50 6.44
N GLY A 12 -14.17 7.43 5.85
CA GLY A 12 -13.36 6.41 6.54
C GLY A 12 -11.84 6.66 6.41
N VAL A 13 -11.42 7.89 6.10
CA VAL A 13 -10.02 8.30 5.95
C VAL A 13 -9.65 9.29 7.04
N GLY A 14 -8.46 9.14 7.60
CA GLY A 14 -7.87 10.11 8.53
C GLY A 14 -6.40 10.34 8.19
N MET A 15 -5.92 11.57 8.37
CA MET A 15 -4.51 11.93 8.15
C MET A 15 -4.01 12.80 9.29
N LEU A 16 -2.82 12.48 9.79
CA LEU A 16 -2.09 13.27 10.77
C LEU A 16 -0.72 13.63 10.21
N VAL A 17 -0.32 14.88 10.41
CA VAL A 17 0.98 15.37 9.95
C VAL A 17 1.57 16.31 10.98
N ASN A 18 2.82 16.11 11.36
CA ASN A 18 3.60 17.11 12.08
C ASN A 18 4.11 18.14 11.05
N ILE A 19 3.70 19.39 11.16
CA ILE A 19 4.03 20.45 10.20
C ILE A 19 5.52 20.82 10.17
N HIS A 20 6.26 20.48 11.22
CA HIS A 20 7.71 20.67 11.32
C HIS A 20 8.49 19.43 10.84
N GLY A 21 7.80 18.34 10.47
CA GLY A 21 8.42 17.10 10.00
C GLY A 21 9.06 16.25 11.11
N GLU A 22 8.85 16.61 12.38
CA GLU A 22 9.36 15.85 13.52
C GLU A 22 8.64 14.52 13.66
N LYS A 23 9.42 13.45 13.82
CA LYS A 23 8.90 12.10 13.97
C LYS A 23 8.68 11.78 15.44
N SER A 24 7.51 11.28 15.78
CA SER A 24 7.20 10.77 17.13
C SER A 24 6.30 9.53 17.05
N HIS A 25 6.29 8.77 18.13
CA HIS A 25 5.33 7.68 18.31
C HIS A 25 3.92 8.21 18.56
N ASP A 26 3.77 9.43 19.09
CA ASP A 26 2.47 10.07 19.35
C ASP A 26 1.66 10.27 18.06
N ILE A 27 2.31 10.50 16.92
CA ILE A 27 1.64 10.54 15.60
C ILE A 27 1.05 9.17 15.28
N VAL A 28 1.77 8.09 15.54
CA VAL A 28 1.29 6.71 15.28
C VAL A 28 0.12 6.39 16.21
N GLU A 29 0.26 6.64 17.50
CA GLU A 29 -0.78 6.43 18.51
C GLU A 29 -2.05 7.25 18.20
N SER A 30 -1.89 8.52 17.88
CA SER A 30 -3.00 9.40 17.53
C SER A 30 -3.70 8.93 16.24
N ALA A 31 -2.96 8.47 15.24
CA ALA A 31 -3.52 7.95 13.99
C ALA A 31 -4.31 6.64 14.23
N LEU A 32 -3.78 5.73 15.05
CA LEU A 32 -4.50 4.54 15.47
C LEU A 32 -5.77 4.90 16.24
N LYS A 33 -5.73 5.92 17.07
CA LYS A 33 -6.91 6.43 17.79
C LYS A 33 -7.95 7.02 16.85
N VAL A 34 -7.52 7.78 15.83
CA VAL A 34 -8.43 8.27 14.77
C VAL A 34 -9.09 7.09 14.06
N LEU A 35 -8.33 6.06 13.70
CA LEU A 35 -8.86 4.85 13.08
C LEU A 35 -9.88 4.14 13.96
N GLU A 36 -9.60 3.96 15.26
CA GLU A 36 -10.51 3.37 16.23
C GLU A 36 -11.82 4.18 16.35
N ASN A 37 -11.74 5.50 16.38
CA ASN A 37 -12.90 6.39 16.42
C ASN A 37 -13.77 6.31 15.15
N MET A 38 -13.19 5.89 14.02
CA MET A 38 -13.90 5.64 12.76
C MET A 38 -14.55 4.24 12.68
N ARG A 39 -14.67 3.49 13.77
CA ARG A 39 -15.29 2.16 13.78
C ARG A 39 -16.65 2.12 13.07
N HIS A 40 -17.47 3.16 13.25
CA HIS A 40 -18.78 3.30 12.61
C HIS A 40 -18.72 3.49 11.10
N ARG A 41 -17.52 3.69 10.52
CA ARG A 41 -17.26 3.83 9.07
C ARG A 41 -16.75 2.56 8.42
N GLY A 42 -16.40 1.55 9.21
CA GLY A 42 -16.01 0.23 8.75
C GLY A 42 -17.18 -0.74 8.71
N ALA A 43 -17.02 -1.85 8.01
CA ALA A 43 -17.97 -2.96 8.08
C ALA A 43 -17.30 -4.19 8.67
N GLU A 44 -18.12 -5.02 9.30
CA GLU A 44 -17.73 -6.31 9.86
C GLU A 44 -18.58 -7.40 9.18
N GLY A 45 -17.97 -8.55 8.93
CA GLY A 45 -18.63 -9.71 8.35
C GLY A 45 -19.68 -10.33 9.28
N ALA A 46 -20.35 -11.39 8.80
CA ALA A 46 -21.40 -12.09 9.54
C ALA A 46 -20.90 -12.73 10.86
N ASP A 47 -19.59 -12.93 11.01
CA ASP A 47 -18.94 -13.42 12.25
C ASP A 47 -18.70 -12.30 13.29
N ASN A 48 -19.08 -11.05 12.98
CA ASN A 48 -18.87 -9.86 13.81
C ASN A 48 -17.41 -9.65 14.25
N LYS A 49 -16.45 -10.20 13.52
CA LYS A 49 -15.01 -10.12 13.79
C LYS A 49 -14.18 -9.84 12.54
N THR A 50 -14.54 -10.43 11.40
CA THR A 50 -13.84 -10.16 10.13
C THR A 50 -14.14 -8.75 9.66
N GLY A 51 -13.14 -7.87 9.63
CA GLY A 51 -13.29 -6.53 9.08
C GLY A 51 -13.19 -6.52 7.57
N ASP A 52 -13.85 -5.56 6.91
CA ASP A 52 -13.74 -5.32 5.46
C ASP A 52 -12.35 -4.80 5.06
N GLY A 53 -11.63 -4.23 6.01
CA GLY A 53 -10.27 -3.78 5.86
C GLY A 53 -9.96 -2.53 6.68
N ALA A 54 -8.80 -2.55 7.30
CA ALA A 54 -8.22 -1.39 7.95
C ALA A 54 -6.72 -1.32 7.70
N GLY A 55 -6.15 -0.13 7.75
CA GLY A 55 -4.72 0.04 7.59
C GLY A 55 -4.21 1.42 7.90
N ILE A 56 -2.90 1.50 7.97
CA ILE A 56 -2.12 2.70 8.24
C ILE A 56 -0.89 2.76 7.34
N MET A 57 -0.65 3.91 6.75
CA MET A 57 0.59 4.25 6.06
C MET A 57 1.40 5.19 6.96
N LEU A 58 2.68 4.91 7.10
CA LEU A 58 3.62 5.63 7.96
C LEU A 58 4.93 5.86 7.22
N GLN A 59 5.74 6.77 7.68
CA GLN A 59 7.13 6.85 7.24
C GLN A 59 7.92 5.66 7.80
N ILE A 60 8.95 5.22 7.08
CA ILE A 60 9.81 4.12 7.53
C ILE A 60 10.42 4.46 8.90
N PRO A 61 10.21 3.60 9.92
CA PRO A 61 10.70 3.83 11.28
C PRO A 61 12.11 3.29 11.42
N HIS A 62 13.10 4.04 10.97
CA HIS A 62 14.49 3.60 10.87
C HIS A 62 15.08 3.10 12.20
N GLU A 63 14.87 3.85 13.27
CA GLU A 63 15.39 3.49 14.60
C GLU A 63 14.78 2.18 15.12
N PHE A 64 13.47 1.97 14.88
CA PHE A 64 12.82 0.71 15.19
C PHE A 64 13.46 -0.46 14.43
N ILE A 65 13.75 -0.28 13.12
CA ILE A 65 14.39 -1.32 12.30
C ILE A 65 15.77 -1.69 12.84
N LEU A 66 16.58 -0.70 13.21
CA LEU A 66 17.91 -0.94 13.83
C LEU A 66 17.78 -1.70 15.14
N LEU A 67 16.78 -1.39 15.98
CA LEU A 67 16.52 -2.11 17.23
C LEU A 67 16.07 -3.55 17.02
N GLN A 68 15.51 -3.90 15.85
CA GLN A 68 15.24 -5.28 15.49
C GLN A 68 16.51 -6.07 15.10
N GLY A 69 17.70 -5.45 15.21
CA GLY A 69 18.97 -6.06 14.83
C GLY A 69 19.20 -6.12 13.31
N ILE A 70 18.47 -5.37 12.53
CA ILE A 70 18.60 -5.35 11.06
C ILE A 70 19.58 -4.23 10.70
N PRO A 71 20.77 -4.56 10.15
CA PRO A 71 21.84 -3.59 9.90
C PRO A 71 21.60 -2.80 8.59
N VAL A 72 20.49 -2.05 8.52
CA VAL A 72 20.18 -1.23 7.34
C VAL A 72 21.16 -0.07 7.19
N PRO A 73 21.48 0.36 5.95
CA PRO A 73 22.20 1.59 5.68
C PRO A 73 21.47 2.83 6.19
N GLU A 74 22.04 4.01 5.99
CA GLU A 74 21.43 5.29 6.30
C GLU A 74 20.03 5.45 5.65
N LYS A 75 19.19 6.29 6.27
CA LYS A 75 17.85 6.63 5.77
C LYS A 75 17.89 7.04 4.29
N GLY A 76 16.98 6.49 3.50
CA GLY A 76 16.89 6.74 2.05
C GLY A 76 17.85 5.90 1.19
N ARG A 77 18.78 5.14 1.80
CA ARG A 77 19.71 4.25 1.08
C ARG A 77 19.31 2.79 1.10
N TYR A 78 18.13 2.48 1.56
CA TYR A 78 17.50 1.17 1.46
C TYR A 78 16.02 1.31 1.16
N GLY A 79 15.48 0.32 0.45
CA GLY A 79 14.05 0.14 0.25
C GLY A 79 13.52 -0.92 1.19
N THR A 80 12.30 -0.73 1.69
CA THR A 80 11.61 -1.75 2.49
C THR A 80 10.12 -1.74 2.20
N GLY A 81 9.46 -2.85 2.50
CA GLY A 81 8.02 -2.96 2.36
C GLY A 81 7.51 -4.31 2.81
N LEU A 82 6.20 -4.42 2.97
CA LEU A 82 5.55 -5.66 3.35
C LEU A 82 5.08 -6.43 2.12
N LEU A 83 5.23 -7.74 2.21
CA LEU A 83 4.72 -8.72 1.25
C LEU A 83 3.67 -9.59 1.94
N PHE A 84 2.56 -9.80 1.27
CA PHE A 84 1.63 -10.88 1.57
C PHE A 84 1.99 -12.07 0.69
N LEU A 85 2.22 -13.21 1.29
CA LEU A 85 2.69 -14.43 0.66
C LEU A 85 1.73 -15.58 0.94
N PRO A 86 1.61 -16.56 0.04
CA PRO A 86 0.88 -17.80 0.34
C PRO A 86 1.54 -18.54 1.51
N LYS A 87 0.77 -19.32 2.27
CA LYS A 87 1.30 -20.14 3.39
C LYS A 87 2.08 -21.38 2.90
N ASN A 88 1.99 -21.72 1.63
CA ASN A 88 2.73 -22.87 1.05
C ASN A 88 4.20 -22.52 0.84
N GLU A 89 5.10 -23.19 1.54
CA GLU A 89 6.55 -22.93 1.53
C GLU A 89 7.17 -23.12 0.14
N LYS A 90 6.72 -24.10 -0.65
CA LYS A 90 7.24 -24.34 -2.00
C LYS A 90 6.88 -23.20 -2.94
N ASP A 91 5.65 -22.70 -2.84
CA ASP A 91 5.19 -21.57 -3.64
C ASP A 91 5.87 -20.29 -3.21
N GLN A 92 6.08 -20.09 -1.89
CA GLN A 92 6.89 -18.97 -1.38
C GLN A 92 8.31 -18.99 -1.96
N ALA A 93 8.98 -20.14 -1.93
CA ALA A 93 10.34 -20.25 -2.46
C ALA A 93 10.41 -19.90 -3.96
N ALA A 94 9.41 -20.32 -4.74
CA ALA A 94 9.31 -19.96 -6.15
C ALA A 94 9.08 -18.44 -6.35
N ILE A 95 8.24 -17.82 -5.52
CA ILE A 95 8.00 -16.37 -5.53
C ILE A 95 9.29 -15.62 -5.14
N PHE A 96 10.01 -16.08 -4.08
CA PHE A 96 11.27 -15.46 -3.69
C PHE A 96 12.36 -15.55 -4.77
N SER A 97 12.41 -16.64 -5.54
CA SER A 97 13.31 -16.73 -6.68
C SER A 97 13.03 -15.63 -7.71
N ILE A 98 11.76 -15.34 -7.99
CA ILE A 98 11.36 -14.24 -8.88
C ILE A 98 11.75 -12.88 -8.27
N ILE A 99 11.51 -12.70 -6.97
CA ILE A 99 11.84 -11.45 -6.25
C ILE A 99 13.34 -11.16 -6.33
N ILE A 100 14.18 -12.15 -6.03
CA ILE A 100 15.64 -12.01 -6.05
C ILE A 100 16.12 -11.69 -7.45
N GLU A 101 15.63 -12.43 -8.46
CA GLU A 101 15.99 -12.19 -9.87
C GLU A 101 15.69 -10.74 -10.29
N GLU A 102 14.52 -10.20 -9.96
CA GLU A 102 14.15 -8.85 -10.36
C GLU A 102 14.93 -7.76 -9.60
N ILE A 103 15.29 -8.01 -8.34
CA ILE A 103 16.15 -7.12 -7.56
C ILE A 103 17.56 -7.08 -8.15
N GLU A 104 18.14 -8.24 -8.46
CA GLU A 104 19.48 -8.36 -9.02
C GLU A 104 19.62 -7.76 -10.43
N LYS A 105 18.58 -7.81 -11.25
CA LYS A 105 18.53 -7.11 -12.55
C LYS A 105 18.74 -5.61 -12.45
N GLU A 106 18.31 -4.98 -11.37
CA GLU A 106 18.53 -3.55 -11.10
C GLU A 106 19.89 -3.26 -10.44
N GLY A 107 20.74 -4.28 -10.27
CA GLY A 107 22.01 -4.16 -9.57
C GLY A 107 21.88 -3.95 -8.07
N LEU A 108 20.74 -4.39 -7.51
CA LEU A 108 20.43 -4.27 -6.08
C LEU A 108 20.53 -5.64 -5.40
N THR A 109 20.46 -5.64 -4.08
CA THR A 109 20.56 -6.86 -3.26
C THR A 109 19.42 -6.94 -2.26
N LEU A 110 18.76 -8.09 -2.16
CA LEU A 110 17.89 -8.43 -1.05
C LEU A 110 18.76 -8.69 0.20
N MET A 111 18.89 -7.68 1.05
CA MET A 111 19.80 -7.71 2.20
C MET A 111 19.25 -8.55 3.34
N HIS A 112 17.95 -8.42 3.62
CA HIS A 112 17.31 -9.08 4.77
C HIS A 112 15.84 -9.36 4.50
N LEU A 113 15.35 -10.42 5.15
CA LEU A 113 13.95 -10.81 5.17
C LEU A 113 13.50 -11.01 6.62
N ARG A 114 12.50 -10.26 7.06
CA ARG A 114 11.96 -10.31 8.41
C ARG A 114 10.55 -10.91 8.38
N ASN A 115 10.25 -11.82 9.31
CA ASN A 115 8.88 -12.19 9.60
C ASN A 115 8.22 -11.05 10.38
N VAL A 116 7.09 -10.53 9.90
CA VAL A 116 6.35 -9.51 10.62
C VAL A 116 5.54 -10.18 11.75
N PRO A 117 5.72 -9.76 13.01
CA PRO A 117 4.92 -10.31 14.11
C PRO A 117 3.44 -9.95 13.93
N THR A 118 2.58 -10.94 14.11
CA THR A 118 1.11 -10.80 14.06
C THR A 118 0.46 -11.56 15.21
N CYS A 119 -0.78 -11.17 15.52
CA CYS A 119 -1.62 -11.82 16.53
C CYS A 119 -2.89 -12.37 15.86
N PRO A 120 -2.83 -13.55 15.21
CA PRO A 120 -3.94 -14.11 14.43
C PRO A 120 -5.16 -14.52 15.28
N GLU A 121 -5.00 -14.71 16.57
CA GLU A 121 -6.07 -15.10 17.50
C GLU A 121 -7.21 -14.08 17.61
N ILE A 122 -6.98 -12.83 17.19
CA ILE A 122 -8.02 -11.79 17.21
C ILE A 122 -8.85 -11.74 15.92
N LEU A 123 -8.45 -12.49 14.88
CA LEU A 123 -9.10 -12.47 13.58
C LEU A 123 -10.45 -13.18 13.62
N GLY A 124 -11.37 -12.77 12.76
CA GLY A 124 -12.56 -13.51 12.42
C GLY A 124 -12.24 -14.67 11.47
N GLU A 125 -13.18 -15.62 11.34
CA GLU A 125 -12.98 -16.87 10.58
C GLU A 125 -12.56 -16.61 9.13
N ALA A 126 -13.24 -15.69 8.44
CA ALA A 126 -12.94 -15.40 7.04
C ALA A 126 -11.59 -14.71 6.85
N ALA A 127 -11.20 -13.81 7.77
CA ALA A 127 -9.90 -13.17 7.75
C ALA A 127 -8.77 -14.17 8.01
N LEU A 128 -8.95 -15.05 9.00
CA LEU A 128 -7.99 -16.09 9.37
C LEU A 128 -7.80 -17.13 8.26
N ALA A 129 -8.88 -17.56 7.60
CA ALA A 129 -8.82 -18.51 6.49
C ALA A 129 -8.02 -17.99 5.28
N ASN A 130 -7.99 -16.67 5.09
CA ASN A 130 -7.28 -15.99 4.00
C ASN A 130 -6.05 -15.22 4.49
N GLU A 131 -5.64 -15.40 5.74
CA GLU A 131 -4.48 -14.72 6.29
C GLU A 131 -3.20 -15.10 5.52
N PRO A 132 -2.46 -14.12 4.98
CA PRO A 132 -1.19 -14.37 4.32
C PRO A 132 -0.07 -14.62 5.34
N ASP A 133 1.03 -15.22 4.89
CA ASP A 133 2.31 -15.09 5.58
C ASP A 133 2.89 -13.70 5.27
N ILE A 134 3.18 -12.90 6.30
CA ILE A 134 3.59 -11.51 6.15
C ILE A 134 5.08 -11.36 6.36
N LYS A 135 5.81 -10.99 5.29
CA LYS A 135 7.25 -10.74 5.34
C LYS A 135 7.55 -9.28 5.05
N GLN A 136 8.59 -8.78 5.69
CA GLN A 136 9.20 -7.48 5.39
C GLN A 136 10.52 -7.69 4.68
N VAL A 137 10.68 -7.07 3.51
CA VAL A 137 11.91 -7.13 2.71
C VAL A 137 12.74 -5.87 2.91
N PHE A 138 14.06 -6.02 2.83
CA PHE A 138 15.04 -4.93 2.86
C PHE A 138 15.97 -5.05 1.65
N ILE A 139 15.97 -4.01 0.82
CA ILE A 139 16.73 -3.96 -0.45
C ILE A 139 17.76 -2.84 -0.34
N THR A 140 18.99 -3.13 -0.73
CA THR A 140 20.13 -2.21 -0.68
C THR A 140 20.88 -2.18 -2.00
N GLY A 141 21.90 -1.32 -2.09
CA GLY A 141 22.72 -1.17 -3.31
C GLY A 141 22.38 0.07 -4.11
N PHE A 142 21.51 0.96 -3.60
CA PHE A 142 21.20 2.21 -4.29
C PHE A 142 22.41 3.14 -4.33
N THR A 143 22.81 3.55 -5.52
CA THR A 143 23.86 4.55 -5.73
C THR A 143 23.31 5.97 -5.62
N GLU A 144 22.04 6.16 -6.04
CA GLU A 144 21.34 7.44 -6.06
C GLU A 144 20.01 7.31 -5.33
N THR A 145 19.75 8.20 -4.38
CA THR A 145 18.49 8.20 -3.60
C THR A 145 17.31 8.71 -4.42
N GLU A 146 17.54 9.59 -5.38
CA GLU A 146 16.50 10.20 -6.22
C GLU A 146 15.81 9.20 -7.16
N THR A 147 16.55 8.20 -7.62
CA THR A 147 16.04 7.15 -8.52
C THR A 147 15.58 5.90 -7.81
N ALA A 148 15.85 5.78 -6.51
CA ALA A 148 15.63 4.56 -5.73
C ALA A 148 14.16 4.11 -5.74
N ASP A 149 13.19 5.01 -5.48
CA ASP A 149 11.77 4.66 -5.49
C ASP A 149 11.30 4.23 -6.89
N ARG A 150 11.87 4.79 -7.98
CA ARG A 150 11.58 4.35 -9.36
C ARG A 150 12.07 2.94 -9.63
N LYS A 151 13.27 2.61 -9.18
CA LYS A 151 13.79 1.24 -9.27
C LYS A 151 12.91 0.26 -8.50
N LEU A 152 12.53 0.60 -7.27
CA LEU A 152 11.63 -0.21 -6.47
C LEU A 152 10.25 -0.39 -7.13
N TYR A 153 9.72 0.65 -7.78
CA TYR A 153 8.50 0.57 -8.57
C TYR A 153 8.63 -0.43 -9.74
N LEU A 154 9.71 -0.34 -10.53
CA LEU A 154 9.98 -1.25 -11.65
C LEU A 154 10.10 -2.69 -11.16
N ILE A 155 10.92 -2.93 -10.12
CA ILE A 155 11.10 -4.25 -9.50
C ILE A 155 9.73 -4.81 -9.07
N ARG A 156 8.95 -4.05 -8.32
CA ARG A 156 7.63 -4.49 -7.86
C ARG A 156 6.71 -4.86 -9.02
N LYS A 157 6.58 -4.00 -10.02
CA LYS A 157 5.71 -4.25 -11.19
C LYS A 157 6.10 -5.51 -11.95
N ARG A 158 7.41 -5.74 -12.12
CA ARG A 158 7.91 -6.94 -12.78
C ARG A 158 7.66 -8.19 -11.95
N ILE A 159 7.89 -8.13 -10.63
CA ILE A 159 7.57 -9.23 -9.70
C ILE A 159 6.08 -9.57 -9.77
N GLU A 160 5.20 -8.57 -9.61
CA GLU A 160 3.74 -8.75 -9.67
C GLU A 160 3.31 -9.41 -11.00
N ASN A 161 3.87 -8.96 -12.13
CA ASN A 161 3.58 -9.51 -13.45
C ASN A 161 4.12 -10.94 -13.62
N LYS A 162 5.35 -11.22 -13.21
CA LYS A 162 5.95 -12.56 -13.33
C LYS A 162 5.20 -13.57 -12.45
N VAL A 163 4.89 -13.20 -11.22
CA VAL A 163 4.13 -14.09 -10.32
C VAL A 163 2.73 -14.35 -10.88
N ARG A 164 2.02 -13.33 -11.33
CA ARG A 164 0.69 -13.45 -11.93
C ARG A 164 0.66 -14.37 -13.15
N LEU A 165 1.69 -14.32 -13.99
CA LEU A 165 1.81 -15.11 -15.21
C LEU A 165 2.45 -16.49 -14.99
N SER A 166 2.96 -16.76 -13.80
CA SER A 166 3.60 -18.03 -13.46
C SER A 166 2.59 -19.18 -13.33
N ALA A 167 3.13 -20.40 -13.28
CA ALA A 167 2.36 -21.60 -12.98
C ALA A 167 2.24 -21.90 -11.47
N ILE A 168 2.61 -20.94 -10.60
CA ILE A 168 2.52 -21.11 -9.14
C ILE A 168 1.03 -21.23 -8.75
N PRO A 169 0.62 -22.32 -8.08
CA PRO A 169 -0.79 -22.55 -7.78
C PRO A 169 -1.44 -21.44 -6.95
N THR A 170 -0.73 -20.94 -5.95
CA THR A 170 -1.20 -19.91 -5.01
C THR A 170 -0.76 -18.48 -5.41
N ARG A 171 -0.46 -18.22 -6.67
CA ARG A 171 -0.01 -16.91 -7.16
C ARG A 171 -0.96 -15.74 -6.85
N ASN A 172 -2.24 -16.03 -6.69
CA ASN A 172 -3.26 -15.01 -6.39
C ASN A 172 -3.22 -14.56 -4.93
N ASP A 173 -2.54 -15.31 -4.04
CA ASP A 173 -2.36 -14.96 -2.63
C ASP A 173 -1.13 -14.05 -2.42
N PHE A 174 -0.37 -13.82 -3.49
CA PHE A 174 0.77 -12.91 -3.46
C PHE A 174 0.34 -11.46 -3.70
N TYR A 175 0.79 -10.57 -2.83
CA TYR A 175 0.56 -9.13 -2.98
C TYR A 175 1.70 -8.32 -2.36
N VAL A 176 2.22 -7.33 -3.10
CA VAL A 176 3.19 -6.37 -2.57
C VAL A 176 2.44 -5.19 -1.96
N VAL A 177 2.39 -5.14 -0.64
CA VAL A 177 1.65 -4.11 0.13
C VAL A 177 2.27 -2.74 -0.09
N SER A 178 3.56 -2.64 0.12
CA SER A 178 4.38 -1.45 -0.15
C SER A 178 5.81 -1.86 -0.48
N LEU A 179 6.52 -1.02 -1.21
CA LEU A 179 7.95 -1.14 -1.43
C LEU A 179 8.50 0.26 -1.75
N SER A 180 9.16 0.91 -0.80
CA SER A 180 9.57 2.31 -0.89
C SER A 180 10.80 2.59 -0.05
N THR A 181 11.47 3.71 -0.30
CA THR A 181 12.52 4.27 0.56
C THR A 181 11.98 5.24 1.60
N LYS A 182 10.66 5.55 1.57
CA LYS A 182 10.03 6.63 2.34
C LYS A 182 8.94 6.15 3.28
N SER A 183 8.06 5.24 2.82
CA SER A 183 6.85 4.84 3.53
C SER A 183 6.72 3.33 3.67
N ILE A 184 5.96 2.92 4.67
CA ILE A 184 5.58 1.53 4.92
C ILE A 184 4.09 1.48 5.26
N ILE A 185 3.42 0.40 4.87
CA ILE A 185 1.98 0.24 5.05
C ILE A 185 1.72 -1.04 5.82
N TYR A 186 0.94 -0.92 6.90
CA TYR A 186 0.36 -2.04 7.65
C TYR A 186 -1.14 -2.06 7.41
N LYS A 187 -1.67 -3.16 6.90
CA LYS A 187 -3.10 -3.28 6.55
C LYS A 187 -3.54 -4.75 6.50
N GLY A 188 -4.84 -4.98 6.43
CA GLY A 188 -5.38 -6.33 6.29
C GLY A 188 -6.90 -6.37 6.33
N MET A 189 -7.47 -7.59 6.28
CA MET A 189 -8.90 -7.84 6.52
C MET A 189 -9.22 -7.70 8.01
N LEU A 190 -9.03 -6.48 8.51
CA LEU A 190 -9.12 -6.10 9.91
C LEU A 190 -10.24 -5.08 10.09
N SER A 191 -10.87 -5.09 11.25
CA SER A 191 -11.63 -3.93 11.69
C SER A 191 -10.69 -2.83 12.19
N SER A 192 -11.21 -1.62 12.33
CA SER A 192 -10.43 -0.48 12.84
C SER A 192 -9.84 -0.72 14.24
N LEU A 193 -10.51 -1.55 15.07
CA LEU A 193 -10.05 -1.89 16.42
C LEU A 193 -8.97 -2.98 16.44
N GLN A 194 -8.89 -3.78 15.37
CA GLN A 194 -7.96 -4.91 15.31
C GLN A 194 -6.56 -4.50 14.85
N LEU A 195 -6.40 -3.45 14.04
CA LEU A 195 -5.11 -3.11 13.41
C LEU A 195 -3.97 -2.99 14.42
N ARG A 196 -4.17 -2.25 15.51
CA ARG A 196 -3.20 -2.07 16.59
C ARG A 196 -2.81 -3.39 17.24
N ASN A 197 -3.80 -4.22 17.53
CA ASN A 197 -3.61 -5.47 18.25
C ASN A 197 -3.07 -6.59 17.36
N TYR A 198 -3.35 -6.54 16.06
CA TYR A 198 -2.86 -7.52 15.10
C TYR A 198 -1.37 -7.33 14.78
N TYR A 199 -0.91 -6.08 14.74
CA TYR A 199 0.49 -5.74 14.44
C TYR A 199 1.21 -5.16 15.67
N PRO A 200 1.88 -5.99 16.50
CA PRO A 200 2.63 -5.53 17.66
C PRO A 200 3.69 -4.46 17.36
N ASP A 201 4.23 -4.45 16.14
CA ASP A 201 5.17 -3.42 15.68
C ASP A 201 4.63 -1.99 15.92
N LEU A 202 3.34 -1.78 15.68
CA LEU A 202 2.71 -0.45 15.76
C LEU A 202 2.61 0.10 17.19
N THR A 203 2.77 -0.75 18.21
CA THR A 203 2.74 -0.35 19.62
C THR A 203 4.12 -0.07 20.22
N ASN A 204 5.18 -0.28 19.43
CA ASN A 204 6.53 -0.05 19.88
C ASN A 204 6.87 1.45 19.86
N SER A 205 7.36 2.00 20.97
CA SER A 205 7.66 3.43 21.12
C SER A 205 8.72 3.96 20.15
N TYR A 206 9.57 3.11 19.61
CA TYR A 206 10.55 3.45 18.58
C TYR A 206 9.98 3.43 17.16
N PHE A 207 8.74 2.96 17.00
CA PHE A 207 8.03 3.07 15.74
C PHE A 207 7.50 4.50 15.59
N THR A 208 8.29 5.38 15.00
CA THR A 208 8.02 6.81 14.91
C THR A 208 7.74 7.26 13.49
N SER A 209 6.84 8.23 13.34
CA SER A 209 6.49 8.85 12.07
C SER A 209 6.17 10.34 12.25
N GLY A 210 6.41 11.16 11.23
CA GLY A 210 5.93 12.54 11.16
C GLY A 210 4.64 12.68 10.33
N LEU A 211 4.19 11.59 9.70
CA LEU A 211 2.98 11.52 8.89
C LEU A 211 2.32 10.16 9.09
N ALA A 212 1.01 10.15 9.21
CA ALA A 212 0.21 8.93 9.20
C ALA A 212 -1.06 9.14 8.35
N LEU A 213 -1.39 8.15 7.52
CA LEU A 213 -2.65 8.07 6.77
C LEU A 213 -3.35 6.78 7.16
N VAL A 214 -4.59 6.86 7.64
CA VAL A 214 -5.38 5.71 8.07
C VAL A 214 -6.65 5.58 7.26
N HIS A 215 -7.12 4.36 7.11
CA HIS A 215 -8.38 4.07 6.42
C HIS A 215 -9.14 2.93 7.11
N SER A 216 -10.45 3.14 7.27
CA SER A 216 -11.43 2.12 7.66
C SER A 216 -12.35 1.86 6.47
N ARG A 217 -12.32 0.63 5.96
CA ARG A 217 -13.02 0.25 4.73
C ARG A 217 -14.45 -0.20 5.02
N PHE A 218 -15.36 0.26 4.16
CA PHE A 218 -16.67 -0.34 3.96
C PHE A 218 -16.73 -0.80 2.50
N SER A 219 -16.81 -2.11 2.28
CA SER A 219 -16.80 -2.70 0.94
C SER A 219 -18.22 -2.87 0.44
N THR A 220 -18.57 -2.18 -0.65
CA THR A 220 -19.89 -2.25 -1.27
C THR A 220 -19.89 -3.06 -2.58
N ASN A 221 -18.83 -2.94 -3.39
CA ASN A 221 -18.78 -3.46 -4.76
C ASN A 221 -17.77 -4.58 -4.98
N THR A 222 -16.88 -4.85 -4.03
CA THR A 222 -15.86 -5.90 -4.13
C THR A 222 -15.76 -6.67 -2.82
N PHE A 223 -15.60 -7.98 -2.90
CA PHE A 223 -15.35 -8.77 -1.71
C PHE A 223 -14.08 -8.29 -0.98
N PRO A 224 -14.09 -8.26 0.36
CA PRO A 224 -12.92 -7.93 1.14
C PRO A 224 -11.79 -8.92 0.86
N THR A 225 -10.57 -8.41 0.69
CA THR A 225 -9.34 -9.20 0.65
C THR A 225 -8.23 -8.46 1.36
N TRP A 226 -7.20 -9.18 1.82
CA TRP A 226 -6.06 -8.59 2.49
C TRP A 226 -5.37 -7.50 1.65
N GLY A 227 -5.19 -7.73 0.35
CA GLY A 227 -4.55 -6.78 -0.57
C GLY A 227 -5.39 -5.54 -0.88
N LEU A 228 -6.73 -5.65 -0.86
CA LEU A 228 -7.64 -4.54 -1.18
C LEU A 228 -7.95 -3.64 0.03
N ALA A 229 -7.53 -4.00 1.25
CA ALA A 229 -7.54 -3.06 2.36
C ALA A 229 -6.70 -1.82 2.02
N GLN A 230 -7.10 -0.67 2.57
CA GLN A 230 -6.42 0.60 2.34
C GLN A 230 -5.72 1.08 3.63
N PRO A 231 -4.74 2.00 3.53
CA PRO A 231 -4.28 2.75 2.35
C PRO A 231 -3.63 1.89 1.27
N PHE A 232 -3.68 2.39 0.03
CA PHE A 232 -2.80 1.94 -1.04
C PHE A 232 -1.44 2.66 -0.96
N ARG A 233 -0.61 2.61 -2.02
CA ARG A 233 0.79 3.08 -1.95
C ARG A 233 0.92 4.59 -1.91
N LEU A 234 0.00 5.31 -2.57
CA LEU A 234 0.00 6.77 -2.64
C LEU A 234 -1.30 7.41 -2.16
N LEU A 235 -2.39 6.65 -2.02
CA LEU A 235 -3.67 7.22 -1.64
C LEU A 235 -4.48 6.35 -0.69
N ALA A 236 -5.44 6.98 -0.02
CA ALA A 236 -6.62 6.37 0.56
C ALA A 236 -7.85 7.07 -0.04
N HIS A 237 -8.86 6.30 -0.39
CA HIS A 237 -10.06 6.82 -1.05
C HIS A 237 -11.31 6.17 -0.46
N ASN A 238 -12.24 7.01 -0.04
CA ASN A 238 -13.51 6.57 0.53
C ASN A 238 -14.67 7.03 -0.36
N GLY A 239 -14.88 6.34 -1.42
CA GLY A 239 -15.92 6.65 -2.42
C GLY A 239 -15.90 5.62 -3.53
N GLU A 240 -16.69 5.86 -4.57
CA GLU A 240 -16.83 5.03 -5.74
C GLU A 240 -16.52 5.84 -7.00
N ILE A 241 -15.75 5.25 -7.92
CA ILE A 241 -15.44 5.85 -9.21
C ILE A 241 -16.40 5.22 -10.25
N ASN A 242 -17.55 5.84 -10.46
CA ASN A 242 -18.60 5.32 -11.35
C ASN A 242 -18.12 5.12 -12.80
N THR A 243 -17.12 5.89 -13.23
CA THR A 243 -16.54 5.83 -14.59
C THR A 243 -15.41 4.81 -14.72
N ILE A 244 -15.09 4.06 -13.67
CA ILE A 244 -13.87 3.23 -13.59
C ILE A 244 -13.70 2.26 -14.77
N ARG A 245 -14.79 1.67 -15.28
CA ARG A 245 -14.74 0.73 -16.42
C ARG A 245 -14.19 1.42 -17.67
N GLY A 246 -14.70 2.61 -17.98
CA GLY A 246 -14.25 3.40 -19.12
C GLY A 246 -12.81 3.87 -18.91
N ASN A 247 -12.48 4.34 -17.72
CA ASN A 247 -11.13 4.82 -17.37
C ASN A 247 -10.07 3.71 -17.50
N ARG A 248 -10.39 2.48 -17.07
CA ARG A 248 -9.52 1.31 -17.29
C ARG A 248 -9.31 1.02 -18.77
N GLY A 249 -10.39 1.01 -19.57
CA GLY A 249 -10.31 0.79 -21.01
C GLY A 249 -9.48 1.86 -21.73
N TRP A 250 -9.62 3.13 -21.34
CA TRP A 250 -8.78 4.21 -21.86
C TRP A 250 -7.31 4.04 -21.49
N MET A 251 -7.01 3.64 -20.23
CA MET A 251 -5.63 3.41 -19.81
C MET A 251 -5.00 2.23 -20.58
N GLU A 252 -5.72 1.13 -20.72
CA GLU A 252 -5.29 -0.05 -21.48
C GLU A 252 -5.00 0.30 -22.95
N ALA A 253 -5.89 1.06 -23.60
CA ALA A 253 -5.68 1.51 -24.98
C ALA A 253 -4.42 2.38 -25.12
N ARG A 254 -4.16 3.25 -24.14
CA ARG A 254 -2.96 4.10 -24.09
C ARG A 254 -1.66 3.34 -23.83
N GLU A 255 -1.70 2.23 -23.10
CA GLU A 255 -0.50 1.44 -22.77
C GLU A 255 0.33 1.07 -23.98
N SER A 256 -0.32 0.89 -25.16
CA SER A 256 0.38 0.51 -26.41
C SER A 256 1.29 1.61 -26.95
N VAL A 257 0.96 2.88 -26.66
CA VAL A 257 1.68 4.08 -27.14
C VAL A 257 2.40 4.86 -26.05
N LEU A 258 2.30 4.43 -24.78
CA LEU A 258 3.00 5.07 -23.68
C LEU A 258 4.51 4.87 -23.83
N SER A 259 5.23 5.98 -23.68
CA SER A 259 6.68 6.04 -23.65
C SER A 259 7.13 7.02 -22.56
N THR A 260 8.12 6.64 -21.80
CA THR A 260 8.76 7.52 -20.82
C THR A 260 10.25 7.18 -20.74
N PRO A 261 11.14 8.14 -21.00
CA PRO A 261 12.58 7.91 -20.91
C PRO A 261 13.05 7.63 -19.49
N ILE A 262 12.21 7.97 -18.48
CA ILE A 262 12.54 7.84 -17.07
C ILE A 262 12.40 6.40 -16.57
N LEU A 263 11.40 5.66 -17.06
CA LEU A 263 11.12 4.28 -16.61
C LEU A 263 11.66 3.21 -17.58
N GLY A 264 12.25 3.61 -18.71
CA GLY A 264 12.75 2.68 -19.72
C GLY A 264 11.61 1.93 -20.44
N GLU A 265 11.75 0.61 -20.57
CA GLU A 265 10.82 -0.23 -21.32
C GLU A 265 9.48 -0.42 -20.56
N ILE A 266 8.50 0.40 -20.87
CA ILE A 266 7.11 0.32 -20.31
C ILE A 266 6.52 -1.09 -20.50
N LYS A 267 6.92 -1.80 -21.53
CA LYS A 267 6.44 -3.15 -21.84
C LYS A 267 6.61 -4.14 -20.67
N GLU A 268 7.67 -4.00 -19.87
CA GLU A 268 7.94 -4.88 -18.73
C GLU A 268 7.03 -4.65 -17.53
N ILE A 269 6.44 -3.46 -17.42
CA ILE A 269 5.58 -3.09 -16.30
C ILE A 269 4.07 -3.11 -16.63
N ARG A 270 3.71 -3.53 -17.84
CA ARG A 270 2.30 -3.68 -18.25
C ARG A 270 1.71 -4.96 -17.63
N PRO A 271 0.43 -4.94 -17.27
CA PRO A 271 -0.49 -3.80 -17.31
C PRO A 271 -0.18 -2.79 -16.19
N ILE A 272 -0.41 -1.49 -16.45
CA ILE A 272 -0.25 -0.44 -15.43
C ILE A 272 -1.28 -0.68 -14.32
N ILE A 273 -2.55 -0.88 -14.69
CA ILE A 273 -3.61 -1.25 -13.75
C ILE A 273 -3.61 -2.77 -13.60
N GLN A 274 -3.38 -3.26 -12.41
CA GLN A 274 -3.46 -4.69 -12.12
C GLN A 274 -4.89 -5.21 -12.33
N PRO A 275 -5.08 -6.36 -13.01
CA PRO A 275 -6.40 -6.96 -13.20
C PRO A 275 -7.05 -7.35 -11.86
N GLY A 276 -8.37 -7.24 -11.78
CA GLY A 276 -9.14 -7.67 -10.60
C GLY A 276 -9.10 -6.70 -9.41
N MET A 277 -8.45 -5.54 -9.55
CA MET A 277 -8.36 -4.53 -8.49
C MET A 277 -9.67 -3.73 -8.34
N SER A 278 -9.86 -3.13 -7.15
CA SER A 278 -10.93 -2.15 -6.91
C SER A 278 -10.73 -0.88 -7.75
N ASP A 279 -11.72 -0.01 -7.77
CA ASP A 279 -11.63 1.31 -8.41
C ASP A 279 -10.51 2.16 -7.81
N SER A 280 -10.46 2.26 -6.47
CA SER A 280 -9.43 2.99 -5.73
C SER A 280 -8.03 2.42 -5.97
N ALA A 281 -7.88 1.09 -6.02
CA ALA A 281 -6.60 0.46 -6.35
C ALA A 281 -6.17 0.73 -7.80
N SER A 282 -7.13 0.81 -8.73
CA SER A 282 -6.86 1.19 -10.11
C SER A 282 -6.38 2.64 -10.22
N LEU A 283 -7.01 3.55 -9.46
CA LEU A 283 -6.59 4.95 -9.37
C LEU A 283 -5.17 5.05 -8.79
N ASP A 284 -4.87 4.33 -7.69
CA ASP A 284 -3.54 4.27 -7.09
C ASP A 284 -2.47 3.79 -8.08
N ASN A 285 -2.77 2.77 -8.87
CA ASN A 285 -1.83 2.25 -9.87
C ASN A 285 -1.49 3.29 -10.95
N VAL A 286 -2.47 4.05 -11.43
CA VAL A 286 -2.24 5.10 -12.43
C VAL A 286 -1.53 6.29 -11.80
N LEU A 287 -1.92 6.70 -10.60
CA LEU A 287 -1.27 7.78 -9.86
C LEU A 287 0.21 7.47 -9.63
N GLU A 288 0.51 6.27 -9.15
CA GLU A 288 1.89 5.83 -8.93
C GLU A 288 2.70 5.83 -10.24
N PHE A 289 2.13 5.30 -11.33
CA PHE A 289 2.76 5.35 -12.65
C PHE A 289 3.11 6.77 -13.08
N LEU A 290 2.18 7.72 -12.96
CA LEU A 290 2.39 9.12 -13.33
C LEU A 290 3.49 9.77 -12.48
N VAL A 291 3.49 9.53 -11.18
CA VAL A 291 4.51 10.08 -10.26
C VAL A 291 5.89 9.47 -10.57
N MET A 292 5.97 8.15 -10.78
CA MET A 292 7.23 7.48 -11.13
C MET A 292 7.73 7.87 -12.52
N SER A 293 6.82 8.29 -13.42
CA SER A 293 7.16 8.88 -14.73
C SER A 293 7.65 10.33 -14.66
N GLY A 294 7.70 10.94 -13.46
CA GLY A 294 8.29 12.24 -13.23
C GLY A 294 7.31 13.38 -12.97
N LEU A 295 5.99 13.13 -12.93
CA LEU A 295 5.04 14.15 -12.51
C LEU A 295 5.09 14.36 -10.99
N SER A 296 4.86 15.60 -10.54
CA SER A 296 4.63 15.83 -9.12
C SER A 296 3.29 15.23 -8.69
N LEU A 297 3.19 14.78 -7.45
CA LEU A 297 1.96 14.18 -6.91
C LEU A 297 0.73 15.11 -7.07
N PRO A 298 0.79 16.42 -6.73
CA PRO A 298 -0.34 17.32 -6.95
C PRO A 298 -0.76 17.44 -8.43
N HIS A 299 0.20 17.47 -9.36
CA HIS A 299 -0.09 17.52 -10.79
C HIS A 299 -0.77 16.25 -11.28
N ALA A 300 -0.25 15.08 -10.90
CA ALA A 300 -0.85 13.80 -11.25
C ALA A 300 -2.28 13.67 -10.68
N MET A 301 -2.51 14.12 -9.44
CA MET A 301 -3.86 14.14 -8.84
C MET A 301 -4.81 15.07 -9.60
N ALA A 302 -4.39 16.29 -9.96
CA ALA A 302 -5.22 17.21 -10.73
C ALA A 302 -5.59 16.67 -12.12
N MET A 303 -4.71 15.86 -12.74
CA MET A 303 -5.01 15.19 -14.00
C MET A 303 -6.05 14.06 -13.84
N LEU A 304 -6.00 13.32 -12.72
CA LEU A 304 -6.86 12.17 -12.49
C LEU A 304 -8.22 12.54 -11.90
N VAL A 305 -8.28 13.63 -11.15
CA VAL A 305 -9.49 14.14 -10.49
C VAL A 305 -9.66 15.63 -10.85
N PRO A 306 -10.04 15.93 -12.11
CA PRO A 306 -10.26 17.31 -12.52
C PRO A 306 -11.52 17.88 -11.87
N GLU A 307 -11.56 19.20 -11.71
CA GLU A 307 -12.76 19.89 -11.29
C GLU A 307 -13.90 19.67 -12.30
N SER A 308 -15.13 19.66 -11.80
CA SER A 308 -16.30 19.54 -12.68
C SER A 308 -16.47 20.84 -13.47
N PHE A 309 -16.50 20.71 -14.80
CA PHE A 309 -16.85 21.80 -15.69
C PHE A 309 -18.33 22.10 -15.62
N ASN A 310 -18.71 23.34 -15.38
CA ASN A 310 -20.05 23.86 -15.59
C ASN A 310 -19.98 25.32 -16.04
N GLU A 311 -21.14 25.89 -16.47
CA GLU A 311 -21.21 27.29 -16.96
C GLU A 311 -20.79 28.34 -15.93
N LYS A 312 -20.75 27.99 -14.63
CA LYS A 312 -20.32 28.88 -13.54
C LYS A 312 -18.84 28.72 -13.19
N ASN A 313 -18.20 27.69 -13.73
CA ASN A 313 -16.78 27.36 -13.50
C ASN A 313 -16.16 26.94 -14.85
N PRO A 314 -15.87 27.94 -15.75
CA PRO A 314 -15.31 27.67 -17.08
C PRO A 314 -13.83 27.22 -17.02
#